data_7094e7f22d282679a431b1074f4deb66
#
_entry.id   7094e7f22d282679a431b1074f4deb66
#
_cell.length_a   1.000
_cell.length_b   1.000
_cell.length_c   1.000
_cell.angle_alpha   90.00
_cell.angle_beta   90.00
_cell.angle_gamma   90.00
#
_symmetry.space_group_name_H-M   'P 1'
#
loop_
_entity.id
_entity.type
_entity.pdbx_description
1 polymer ?
#
loop_
_entity_poly.entity_id
_entity_poly.type
_entity_poly.pdbx_seq_one_letter_code
_entity_poly.pdbx_strand_id
1 'polypeptide(L)'
;FYDITASSDRRDIMIDVVKGVAENIFIPFSVGGGIRTLDDMYRVLDAGAEKISVNSAAVLNPSIISDGARHFGNQCIVLGMDARKVEPSEKIPCGYEVVINGGRTPMGMDALAWANHAEDLGAGEICLNSIDADGTTEGYELTVTSLISRNVTIPVIASGGAGKPEHIRDVFLEADADAALIASMVHYREYTVAGIKAFLKSSGIPVRETI
;
A
#
# COMPACT_ATOMS: atom_id res chain seq x y z
N PHE A 1 -6.07 -6.20 5.43
CA PHE A 1 -6.94 -5.46 6.36
C PHE A 1 -6.25 -4.16 6.81
N TYR A 2 -6.89 -3.02 6.56
CA TYR A 2 -6.35 -1.70 6.94
C TYR A 2 -7.34 -0.97 7.83
N ASP A 3 -6.91 -0.58 9.05
CA ASP A 3 -7.67 0.34 9.90
C ASP A 3 -7.30 1.78 9.51
N ILE A 4 -8.11 2.39 8.66
CA ILE A 4 -7.85 3.71 8.08
C ILE A 4 -7.97 4.86 9.09
N THR A 5 -8.57 4.62 10.26
CA THR A 5 -8.75 5.65 11.30
C THR A 5 -7.85 5.46 12.52
N ALA A 6 -7.22 4.30 12.69
CA ALA A 6 -6.39 3.99 13.86
C ALA A 6 -5.26 5.01 14.09
N SER A 7 -4.61 5.46 13.00
CA SER A 7 -3.54 6.45 13.10
C SER A 7 -4.04 7.84 13.48
N SER A 8 -5.18 8.27 12.90
CA SER A 8 -5.78 9.58 13.20
C SER A 8 -6.41 9.63 14.60
N ASP A 9 -7.06 8.54 15.00
CA ASP A 9 -7.78 8.44 16.28
C ASP A 9 -6.86 8.04 17.43
N ARG A 10 -5.58 7.74 17.15
CA ARG A 10 -4.60 7.19 18.11
C ARG A 10 -5.09 5.94 18.82
N ARG A 11 -5.89 5.12 18.13
CA ARG A 11 -6.37 3.83 18.64
C ARG A 11 -5.32 2.74 18.51
N ASP A 12 -5.42 1.74 19.37
CA ASP A 12 -4.65 0.51 19.25
C ASP A 12 -5.17 -0.36 18.11
N ILE A 13 -4.32 -1.27 17.67
CA ILE A 13 -4.64 -2.26 16.63
C ILE A 13 -5.76 -3.17 17.11
N MET A 14 -6.72 -3.46 16.24
CA MET A 14 -7.83 -4.36 16.52
C MET A 14 -7.40 -5.83 16.39
N ILE A 15 -6.58 -6.32 17.32
CA ILE A 15 -6.01 -7.69 17.29
C ILE A 15 -7.09 -8.78 17.20
N ASP A 16 -8.21 -8.63 17.89
CA ASP A 16 -9.30 -9.61 17.85
C ASP A 16 -9.93 -9.72 16.45
N VAL A 17 -9.98 -8.60 15.71
CA VAL A 17 -10.41 -8.61 14.30
C VAL A 17 -9.39 -9.32 13.43
N VAL A 18 -8.10 -9.09 13.65
CA VAL A 18 -7.01 -9.79 12.92
C VAL A 18 -7.11 -11.30 13.12
N LYS A 19 -7.29 -11.76 14.35
CA LYS A 19 -7.50 -13.19 14.68
C LYS A 19 -8.74 -13.75 14.00
N GLY A 20 -9.86 -13.04 14.07
CA GLY A 20 -11.10 -13.47 13.42
C GLY A 20 -10.96 -13.56 11.88
N VAL A 21 -10.17 -12.69 11.26
CA VAL A 21 -9.85 -12.77 9.82
C VAL A 21 -8.97 -13.99 9.56
N ALA A 22 -7.90 -14.20 10.33
CA ALA A 22 -6.97 -15.32 10.17
C ALA A 22 -7.65 -16.70 10.30
N GLU A 23 -8.65 -16.82 11.17
CA GLU A 23 -9.44 -18.06 11.34
C GLU A 23 -10.34 -18.38 10.14
N ASN A 24 -10.69 -17.40 9.31
CA ASN A 24 -11.69 -17.53 8.25
C ASN A 24 -11.16 -17.40 6.84
N ILE A 25 -9.92 -16.97 6.64
CA ILE A 25 -9.31 -16.84 5.32
C ILE A 25 -8.08 -17.73 5.18
N PHE A 26 -7.87 -18.26 3.96
CA PHE A 26 -6.76 -19.17 3.63
C PHE A 26 -5.91 -18.60 2.48
N ILE A 27 -5.85 -17.28 2.38
CA ILE A 27 -4.98 -16.52 1.48
C ILE A 27 -4.11 -15.58 2.30
N PRO A 28 -2.90 -15.25 1.84
CA PRO A 28 -2.06 -14.27 2.52
C PRO A 28 -2.79 -12.94 2.71
N PHE A 29 -2.65 -12.33 3.87
CA PHE A 29 -3.19 -11.02 4.13
C PHE A 29 -2.22 -10.14 4.90
N SER A 30 -2.30 -8.84 4.63
CA SER A 30 -1.53 -7.82 5.32
C SER A 30 -2.43 -7.00 6.27
N VAL A 31 -1.83 -6.53 7.35
CA VAL A 31 -2.50 -5.66 8.32
C VAL A 31 -1.78 -4.33 8.40
N GLY A 32 -2.53 -3.25 8.37
CA GLY A 32 -2.02 -1.88 8.52
C GLY A 32 -2.97 -1.00 9.35
N GLY A 33 -2.43 0.12 9.80
CA GLY A 33 -3.13 1.05 10.69
C GLY A 33 -2.83 0.80 12.16
N GLY A 34 -2.37 1.85 12.85
CA GLY A 34 -2.12 1.82 14.29
C GLY A 34 -0.82 1.13 14.74
N ILE A 35 -0.03 0.56 13.84
CA ILE A 35 1.24 -0.12 14.14
C ILE A 35 2.33 0.93 14.36
N ARG A 36 2.96 0.93 15.54
CA ARG A 36 3.93 1.95 15.96
C ARG A 36 5.20 1.38 16.57
N THR A 37 5.19 0.12 16.98
CA THR A 37 6.29 -0.53 17.70
C THR A 37 6.56 -1.93 17.17
N LEU A 38 7.72 -2.50 17.49
CA LEU A 38 8.01 -3.91 17.20
C LEU A 38 7.05 -4.87 17.92
N ASP A 39 6.60 -4.51 19.12
CA ASP A 39 5.60 -5.30 19.86
C ASP A 39 4.26 -5.33 19.12
N ASP A 40 3.84 -4.21 18.54
CA ASP A 40 2.64 -4.16 17.69
C ASP A 40 2.80 -5.09 16.48
N MET A 41 3.97 -5.05 15.82
CA MET A 41 4.27 -5.93 14.68
C MET A 41 4.21 -7.40 15.09
N TYR A 42 4.85 -7.76 16.20
CA TYR A 42 4.82 -9.11 16.73
C TYR A 42 3.39 -9.58 17.00
N ARG A 43 2.58 -8.78 17.68
CA ARG A 43 1.18 -9.11 18.00
C ARG A 43 0.31 -9.33 16.75
N VAL A 44 0.55 -8.54 15.68
CA VAL A 44 -0.16 -8.69 14.42
C VAL A 44 0.23 -9.96 13.68
N LEU A 45 1.53 -10.30 13.63
CA LEU A 45 2.01 -11.53 13.02
C LEU A 45 1.58 -12.77 13.83
N ASP A 46 1.69 -12.70 15.16
CA ASP A 46 1.22 -13.78 16.05
C ASP A 46 -0.30 -14.03 15.95
N ALA A 47 -1.06 -12.98 15.60
CA ALA A 47 -2.49 -13.08 15.34
C ALA A 47 -2.83 -13.71 13.97
N GLY A 48 -1.84 -14.01 13.13
CA GLY A 48 -1.97 -14.75 11.88
C GLY A 48 -1.83 -13.93 10.59
N ALA A 49 -1.46 -12.64 10.67
CA ALA A 49 -1.12 -11.87 9.46
C ALA A 49 0.25 -12.31 8.90
N GLU A 50 0.42 -12.28 7.58
CA GLU A 50 1.70 -12.55 6.93
C GLU A 50 2.53 -11.29 6.71
N LYS A 51 1.89 -10.13 6.62
CA LYS A 51 2.56 -8.86 6.34
C LYS A 51 2.01 -7.73 7.19
N ILE A 52 2.87 -6.78 7.46
CA ILE A 52 2.61 -5.59 8.27
C ILE A 52 2.83 -4.36 7.40
N SER A 53 1.83 -3.48 7.34
CA SER A 53 1.98 -2.20 6.65
C SER A 53 2.18 -1.06 7.66
N VAL A 54 3.28 -0.34 7.51
CA VAL A 54 3.63 0.85 8.29
C VAL A 54 3.67 2.08 7.38
N ASN A 55 3.03 3.16 7.79
CA ASN A 55 2.99 4.43 7.07
C ASN A 55 3.47 5.56 7.98
N SER A 56 2.59 6.26 8.68
CA SER A 56 2.93 7.43 9.51
C SER A 56 4.03 7.13 10.54
N ALA A 57 4.01 5.95 11.14
CA ALA A 57 5.05 5.54 12.10
C ALA A 57 6.44 5.45 11.43
N ALA A 58 6.51 4.94 10.21
CA ALA A 58 7.76 4.82 9.45
C ALA A 58 8.30 6.19 9.02
N VAL A 59 7.43 7.12 8.61
CA VAL A 59 7.84 8.49 8.28
C VAL A 59 8.38 9.24 9.50
N LEU A 60 7.74 9.05 10.67
CA LEU A 60 8.16 9.71 11.92
C LEU A 60 9.38 9.05 12.56
N ASN A 61 9.54 7.75 12.39
CA ASN A 61 10.69 6.97 12.89
C ASN A 61 11.06 5.88 11.88
N PRO A 62 11.93 6.19 10.90
CA PRO A 62 12.31 5.23 9.85
C PRO A 62 12.94 3.93 10.36
N SER A 63 13.56 3.94 11.54
CA SER A 63 14.17 2.74 12.12
C SER A 63 13.19 1.58 12.33
N ILE A 64 11.88 1.87 12.42
CA ILE A 64 10.86 0.81 12.57
C ILE A 64 10.87 -0.16 11.38
N ILE A 65 11.19 0.32 10.18
CA ILE A 65 11.34 -0.53 8.98
C ILE A 65 12.51 -1.48 9.17
N SER A 66 13.71 -0.95 9.48
CA SER A 66 14.91 -1.77 9.61
C SER A 66 14.88 -2.69 10.83
N ASP A 67 14.23 -2.27 11.90
CA ASP A 67 14.03 -3.11 13.08
C ASP A 67 13.05 -4.24 12.79
N GLY A 68 11.93 -3.95 12.13
CA GLY A 68 10.98 -4.94 11.66
C GLY A 68 11.59 -5.93 10.68
N ALA A 69 12.31 -5.44 9.67
CA ALA A 69 12.98 -6.27 8.67
C ALA A 69 14.00 -7.23 9.29
N ARG A 70 14.78 -6.76 10.28
CA ARG A 70 15.72 -7.61 11.03
C ARG A 70 15.07 -8.71 11.85
N HIS A 71 13.92 -8.43 12.46
CA HIS A 71 13.23 -9.38 13.34
C HIS A 71 12.34 -10.37 12.60
N PHE A 72 11.65 -9.91 11.53
CA PHE A 72 10.61 -10.69 10.85
C PHE A 72 10.93 -11.01 9.39
N GLY A 73 11.98 -10.40 8.84
CA GLY A 73 12.33 -10.48 7.41
C GLY A 73 11.67 -9.38 6.60
N ASN A 74 12.38 -8.95 5.54
CA ASN A 74 11.92 -7.87 4.64
C ASN A 74 10.53 -8.17 4.05
N GLN A 75 10.27 -9.43 3.69
CA GLN A 75 9.02 -9.89 3.09
C GLN A 75 7.77 -9.64 3.97
N CYS A 76 7.96 -9.43 5.28
CA CYS A 76 6.87 -9.11 6.19
C CYS A 76 6.57 -7.60 6.27
N ILE A 77 7.46 -6.73 5.76
CA ILE A 77 7.36 -5.28 5.95
C ILE A 77 6.88 -4.62 4.66
N VAL A 78 5.71 -4.01 4.72
CA VAL A 78 5.13 -3.21 3.65
C VAL A 78 5.21 -1.73 4.04
N LEU A 79 5.85 -0.91 3.21
CA LEU A 79 5.72 0.53 3.33
C LEU A 79 4.35 0.95 2.80
N GLY A 80 3.43 1.39 3.67
CA GLY A 80 2.29 2.19 3.24
C GLY A 80 2.76 3.61 2.97
N MET A 81 2.54 4.13 1.78
CA MET A 81 2.99 5.46 1.39
C MET A 81 1.85 6.23 0.76
N ASP A 82 1.38 7.27 1.46
CA ASP A 82 0.44 8.23 0.88
C ASP A 82 1.24 9.34 0.18
N ALA A 83 0.98 9.54 -1.11
CA ALA A 83 1.61 10.58 -1.93
C ALA A 83 0.56 11.57 -2.45
N ARG A 84 0.91 12.86 -2.44
CA ARG A 84 0.10 13.94 -2.99
C ARG A 84 0.88 14.68 -4.05
N LYS A 85 0.25 15.03 -5.17
CA LYS A 85 0.84 15.85 -6.21
C LYS A 85 1.04 17.28 -5.71
N VAL A 86 2.24 17.83 -5.98
CA VAL A 86 2.61 19.20 -5.65
C VAL A 86 3.42 19.80 -6.81
N GLU A 87 3.58 21.12 -6.82
CA GLU A 87 4.54 21.73 -7.75
C GLU A 87 5.97 21.29 -7.40
N PRO A 88 6.76 20.86 -8.39
CA PRO A 88 8.15 20.50 -8.17
C PRO A 88 8.95 21.63 -7.52
N SER A 89 9.79 21.28 -6.57
CA SER A 89 10.63 22.23 -5.85
C SER A 89 12.00 21.62 -5.58
N GLU A 90 12.94 22.41 -5.06
CA GLU A 90 14.26 21.89 -4.66
C GLU A 90 14.18 20.76 -3.62
N LYS A 91 13.17 20.80 -2.74
CA LYS A 91 12.94 19.76 -1.72
C LYS A 91 12.14 18.57 -2.23
N ILE A 92 11.28 18.81 -3.20
CA ILE A 92 10.36 17.78 -3.76
C ILE A 92 10.49 17.80 -5.29
N PRO A 93 11.64 17.39 -5.81
CA PRO A 93 11.91 17.45 -7.25
C PRO A 93 11.02 16.52 -8.08
N CYS A 94 10.53 15.42 -7.51
CA CYS A 94 9.66 14.50 -8.23
C CYS A 94 8.22 15.02 -8.42
N GLY A 95 7.82 16.10 -7.75
CA GLY A 95 6.47 16.67 -7.83
C GLY A 95 5.42 15.89 -7.03
N TYR A 96 5.85 14.99 -6.14
CA TYR A 96 4.96 14.25 -5.22
C TYR A 96 5.51 14.30 -3.81
N GLU A 97 4.68 14.73 -2.88
CA GLU A 97 5.00 14.87 -1.47
C GLU A 97 4.44 13.71 -0.66
N VAL A 98 5.25 13.17 0.25
CA VAL A 98 4.77 12.21 1.26
C VAL A 98 3.86 12.92 2.25
N VAL A 99 2.71 12.33 2.49
CA VAL A 99 1.75 12.81 3.49
C VAL A 99 1.42 11.69 4.49
N ILE A 100 1.05 12.04 5.70
CA ILE A 100 0.71 11.08 6.76
C ILE A 100 -0.68 11.37 7.35
N ASN A 101 -1.12 10.55 8.30
CA ASN A 101 -2.40 10.69 8.98
C ASN A 101 -3.60 10.68 8.00
N GLY A 102 -3.58 9.75 7.03
CA GLY A 102 -4.62 9.66 6.00
C GLY A 102 -4.65 10.87 5.07
N GLY A 103 -3.49 11.31 4.63
CA GLY A 103 -3.35 12.42 3.68
C GLY A 103 -3.49 13.83 4.28
N ARG A 104 -3.61 13.96 5.59
CA ARG A 104 -3.90 15.23 6.25
C ARG A 104 -2.68 16.07 6.60
N THR A 105 -1.51 15.45 6.75
CA THR A 105 -0.30 16.12 7.22
C THR A 105 0.81 16.00 6.17
N PRO A 106 1.14 17.07 5.46
CA PRO A 106 2.26 17.11 4.54
C PRO A 106 3.59 17.08 5.31
N MET A 107 4.59 16.38 4.77
CA MET A 107 5.87 16.15 5.46
C MET A 107 7.04 16.94 4.85
N GLY A 108 6.86 17.62 3.72
CA GLY A 108 7.96 18.28 3.02
C GLY A 108 9.01 17.30 2.49
N MET A 109 8.60 16.06 2.22
CA MET A 109 9.46 14.94 1.86
C MET A 109 9.11 14.46 0.45
N ASP A 110 10.13 14.31 -0.40
CA ASP A 110 10.00 13.80 -1.75
C ASP A 110 9.63 12.31 -1.74
N ALA A 111 8.57 11.94 -2.47
CA ALA A 111 8.03 10.59 -2.46
C ALA A 111 9.02 9.56 -3.06
N LEU A 112 9.76 9.92 -4.11
CA LEU A 112 10.76 9.01 -4.70
C LEU A 112 11.94 8.79 -3.76
N ALA A 113 12.45 9.86 -3.15
CA ALA A 113 13.53 9.75 -2.18
C ALA A 113 13.13 8.90 -0.97
N TRP A 114 11.88 9.02 -0.51
CA TRP A 114 11.37 8.22 0.59
C TRP A 114 11.19 6.74 0.22
N ALA A 115 10.69 6.44 -0.98
CA ALA A 115 10.57 5.07 -1.46
C ALA A 115 11.92 4.35 -1.49
N ASN A 116 12.93 4.97 -2.08
CA ASN A 116 14.30 4.43 -2.11
C ASN A 116 14.88 4.25 -0.70
N HIS A 117 14.71 5.24 0.17
CA HIS A 117 15.20 5.14 1.55
C HIS A 117 14.52 4.01 2.33
N ALA A 118 13.22 3.80 2.14
CA ALA A 118 12.50 2.71 2.80
C ALA A 118 12.94 1.33 2.29
N GLU A 119 13.23 1.19 0.99
CA GLU A 119 13.82 -0.01 0.42
C GLU A 119 15.20 -0.29 1.04
N ASP A 120 16.07 0.71 1.13
CA ASP A 120 17.40 0.61 1.77
C ASP A 120 17.29 0.19 3.25
N LEU A 121 16.24 0.60 3.94
CA LEU A 121 15.95 0.21 5.32
C LEU A 121 15.40 -1.22 5.44
N GLY A 122 15.00 -1.84 4.33
CA GLY A 122 14.55 -3.22 4.30
C GLY A 122 13.02 -3.38 4.17
N ALA A 123 12.30 -2.39 3.67
CA ALA A 123 10.94 -2.63 3.21
C ALA A 123 10.94 -3.70 2.11
N GLY A 124 10.01 -4.63 2.14
CA GLY A 124 9.87 -5.70 1.17
C GLY A 124 8.84 -5.42 0.09
N GLU A 125 7.94 -4.46 0.31
CA GLU A 125 6.93 -4.00 -0.64
C GLU A 125 6.56 -2.54 -0.36
N ILE A 126 6.05 -1.84 -1.37
CA ILE A 126 5.45 -0.50 -1.23
C ILE A 126 3.98 -0.56 -1.62
N CYS A 127 3.08 -0.18 -0.72
CA CYS A 127 1.68 0.10 -1.05
C CYS A 127 1.53 1.62 -1.23
N LEU A 128 1.55 2.05 -2.48
CA LEU A 128 1.51 3.45 -2.87
C LEU A 128 0.07 3.90 -3.07
N ASN A 129 -0.40 4.81 -2.24
CA ASN A 129 -1.72 5.41 -2.32
C ASN A 129 -1.62 6.87 -2.80
N SER A 130 -2.23 7.17 -3.94
CA SER A 130 -2.38 8.55 -4.39
C SER A 130 -3.57 9.20 -3.68
N ILE A 131 -3.30 10.21 -2.86
CA ILE A 131 -4.35 10.95 -2.14
C ILE A 131 -5.25 11.72 -3.11
N ASP A 132 -4.70 12.16 -4.23
CA ASP A 132 -5.47 12.91 -5.23
C ASP A 132 -6.43 12.01 -6.04
N ALA A 133 -6.08 10.73 -6.22
CA ALA A 133 -6.89 9.75 -6.93
C ALA A 133 -7.84 8.98 -6.01
N ASP A 134 -7.50 8.84 -4.73
CA ASP A 134 -8.25 8.02 -3.79
C ASP A 134 -9.71 8.49 -3.65
N GLY A 135 -10.64 7.54 -3.80
CA GLY A 135 -12.08 7.79 -3.77
C GLY A 135 -12.69 8.40 -5.04
N THR A 136 -11.89 8.78 -6.06
CA THR A 136 -12.40 9.41 -7.29
C THR A 136 -13.07 8.42 -8.24
N THR A 137 -12.65 7.17 -8.25
CA THR A 137 -13.05 6.13 -9.22
C THR A 137 -12.63 6.42 -10.67
N GLU A 138 -11.76 7.40 -10.91
CA GLU A 138 -11.34 7.85 -12.25
C GLU A 138 -10.06 7.18 -12.77
N GLY A 139 -9.45 6.32 -11.96
CA GLY A 139 -8.23 5.57 -12.28
C GLY A 139 -7.11 5.83 -11.27
N TYR A 140 -6.11 4.94 -11.30
CA TYR A 140 -4.90 5.12 -10.51
C TYR A 140 -4.08 6.31 -11.04
N GLU A 141 -3.29 6.93 -10.16
CA GLU A 141 -2.31 7.94 -10.58
C GLU A 141 -1.10 7.22 -11.21
N LEU A 142 -1.06 7.19 -12.55
CA LEU A 142 -0.07 6.42 -13.30
C LEU A 142 1.33 7.04 -13.22
N THR A 143 1.43 8.37 -13.10
CA THR A 143 2.72 9.07 -13.14
C THR A 143 3.57 8.74 -11.90
N VAL A 144 3.02 8.91 -10.70
CA VAL A 144 3.75 8.59 -9.47
C VAL A 144 3.96 7.09 -9.33
N THR A 145 2.99 6.27 -9.75
CA THR A 145 3.13 4.82 -9.72
C THR A 145 4.28 4.37 -10.60
N SER A 146 4.33 4.82 -11.86
CA SER A 146 5.41 4.52 -12.79
C SER A 146 6.77 5.06 -12.30
N LEU A 147 6.76 6.26 -11.72
CA LEU A 147 7.97 6.85 -11.16
C LEU A 147 8.57 5.98 -10.05
N ILE A 148 7.75 5.51 -9.13
CA ILE A 148 8.22 4.68 -8.02
C ILE A 148 8.60 3.28 -8.54
N SER A 149 7.72 2.60 -9.30
CA SER A 149 7.93 1.22 -9.77
C SER A 149 9.22 1.06 -10.58
N ARG A 150 9.62 2.09 -11.34
CA ARG A 150 10.85 2.05 -12.15
C ARG A 150 12.12 2.41 -11.39
N ASN A 151 12.02 2.88 -10.16
CA ASN A 151 13.17 3.36 -9.39
C ASN A 151 13.41 2.57 -8.08
N VAL A 152 12.58 1.58 -7.78
CA VAL A 152 12.80 0.61 -6.70
C VAL A 152 12.88 -0.80 -7.29
N THR A 153 13.42 -1.76 -6.52
CA THR A 153 13.52 -3.17 -6.94
C THR A 153 12.50 -4.06 -6.24
N ILE A 154 11.83 -3.54 -5.22
CA ILE A 154 10.78 -4.22 -4.47
C ILE A 154 9.41 -3.99 -5.12
N PRO A 155 8.45 -4.94 -4.98
CA PRO A 155 7.12 -4.82 -5.54
C PRO A 155 6.38 -3.54 -5.12
N VAL A 156 5.70 -2.92 -6.09
CA VAL A 156 4.84 -1.74 -5.88
C VAL A 156 3.38 -2.10 -6.12
N ILE A 157 2.56 -1.88 -5.09
CA ILE A 157 1.12 -2.08 -5.11
C ILE A 157 0.48 -0.71 -5.31
N ALA A 158 -0.18 -0.49 -6.45
CA ALA A 158 -0.91 0.74 -6.70
C ALA A 158 -2.22 0.78 -5.91
N SER A 159 -2.53 1.91 -5.28
CA SER A 159 -3.73 2.14 -4.49
C SER A 159 -4.33 3.53 -4.76
N GLY A 160 -5.64 3.64 -4.64
CA GLY A 160 -6.41 4.87 -4.83
C GLY A 160 -6.85 5.10 -6.28
N GLY A 161 -8.17 5.28 -6.50
CA GLY A 161 -8.76 5.70 -7.77
C GLY A 161 -9.39 4.60 -8.65
N ALA A 162 -9.23 3.32 -8.34
CA ALA A 162 -9.83 2.25 -9.14
C ALA A 162 -11.36 2.31 -9.16
N GLY A 163 -11.96 2.42 -10.35
CA GLY A 163 -13.40 2.44 -10.55
C GLY A 163 -13.90 1.41 -11.58
N LYS A 164 -13.01 0.83 -12.39
CA LYS A 164 -13.35 -0.18 -13.40
C LYS A 164 -12.13 -1.06 -13.73
N PRO A 165 -12.32 -2.27 -14.30
CA PRO A 165 -11.25 -3.20 -14.62
C PRO A 165 -10.17 -2.63 -15.55
N GLU A 166 -10.52 -1.71 -16.45
CA GLU A 166 -9.57 -1.04 -17.34
C GLU A 166 -8.50 -0.27 -16.55
N HIS A 167 -8.85 0.36 -15.44
CA HIS A 167 -7.89 1.07 -14.61
C HIS A 167 -6.83 0.14 -14.04
N ILE A 168 -7.21 -1.11 -13.72
CA ILE A 168 -6.26 -2.12 -13.24
C ILE A 168 -5.34 -2.58 -14.37
N ARG A 169 -5.89 -2.78 -15.58
CA ARG A 169 -5.07 -3.07 -16.77
C ARG A 169 -4.05 -1.96 -17.02
N ASP A 170 -4.51 -0.71 -16.99
CA ASP A 170 -3.68 0.44 -17.35
C ASP A 170 -2.53 0.62 -16.35
N VAL A 171 -2.76 0.44 -15.05
CA VAL A 171 -1.69 0.57 -14.05
C VAL A 171 -0.62 -0.53 -14.19
N PHE A 172 -0.99 -1.73 -14.63
CA PHE A 172 -0.02 -2.79 -14.93
C PHE A 172 0.77 -2.51 -16.21
N LEU A 173 0.10 -2.08 -17.29
CA LEU A 173 0.74 -1.92 -18.61
C LEU A 173 1.49 -0.59 -18.76
N GLU A 174 1.03 0.47 -18.13
CA GLU A 174 1.56 1.83 -18.33
C GLU A 174 2.44 2.30 -17.17
N ALA A 175 2.16 1.83 -15.96
CA ALA A 175 2.89 2.24 -14.76
C ALA A 175 3.78 1.17 -14.15
N ASP A 176 3.86 -0.03 -14.73
CA ASP A 176 4.70 -1.14 -14.26
C ASP A 176 4.43 -1.52 -12.79
N ALA A 177 3.20 -1.37 -12.30
CA ALA A 177 2.83 -1.81 -10.96
C ALA A 177 2.83 -3.36 -10.89
N ASP A 178 3.28 -3.92 -9.78
CA ASP A 178 3.29 -5.38 -9.55
C ASP A 178 1.95 -5.90 -9.04
N ALA A 179 1.18 -5.05 -8.36
CA ALA A 179 -0.15 -5.36 -7.87
C ALA A 179 -1.05 -4.11 -7.85
N ALA A 180 -2.35 -4.35 -7.75
CA ALA A 180 -3.36 -3.30 -7.67
C ALA A 180 -4.31 -3.57 -6.50
N LEU A 181 -4.44 -2.59 -5.60
CA LEU A 181 -5.40 -2.62 -4.51
C LEU A 181 -6.72 -2.02 -4.98
N ILE A 182 -7.81 -2.75 -4.75
CA ILE A 182 -9.17 -2.33 -5.06
C ILE A 182 -10.03 -2.40 -3.80
N ALA A 183 -10.95 -1.47 -3.64
CA ALA A 183 -11.86 -1.43 -2.50
C ALA A 183 -13.33 -1.26 -2.94
N SER A 184 -13.75 -0.06 -3.31
CA SER A 184 -15.15 0.29 -3.63
C SER A 184 -15.78 -0.62 -4.67
N MET A 185 -15.08 -0.92 -5.75
CA MET A 185 -15.55 -1.77 -6.87
C MET A 185 -16.12 -3.12 -6.39
N VAL A 186 -15.49 -3.74 -5.39
CA VAL A 186 -15.92 -5.05 -4.87
C VAL A 186 -16.79 -4.90 -3.62
N HIS A 187 -16.60 -3.90 -2.79
CA HIS A 187 -17.41 -3.64 -1.61
C HIS A 187 -18.85 -3.28 -1.99
N TYR A 188 -19.03 -2.45 -3.00
CA TYR A 188 -20.38 -2.10 -3.51
C TYR A 188 -20.94 -3.10 -4.52
N ARG A 189 -20.19 -4.22 -4.76
CA ARG A 189 -20.61 -5.31 -5.67
C ARG A 189 -20.84 -4.86 -7.12
N GLU A 190 -20.16 -3.80 -7.55
CA GLU A 190 -20.18 -3.36 -8.95
C GLU A 190 -19.45 -4.37 -9.83
N TYR A 191 -18.38 -4.95 -9.31
CA TYR A 191 -17.58 -5.99 -9.96
C TYR A 191 -17.30 -7.15 -9.01
N THR A 192 -17.09 -8.33 -9.59
CA THR A 192 -16.56 -9.49 -8.86
C THR A 192 -15.08 -9.67 -9.13
N VAL A 193 -14.33 -10.20 -8.17
CA VAL A 193 -12.89 -10.51 -8.36
C VAL A 193 -12.69 -11.45 -9.55
N ALA A 194 -13.57 -12.45 -9.73
CA ALA A 194 -13.52 -13.37 -10.87
C ALA A 194 -13.72 -12.65 -12.21
N GLY A 195 -14.67 -11.72 -12.29
CA GLY A 195 -14.93 -10.92 -13.50
C GLY A 195 -13.74 -10.01 -13.85
N ILE A 196 -13.16 -9.34 -12.83
CA ILE A 196 -11.96 -8.52 -13.01
C ILE A 196 -10.79 -9.37 -13.54
N LYS A 197 -10.55 -10.54 -12.94
CA LYS A 197 -9.49 -11.46 -13.40
C LYS A 197 -9.73 -11.97 -14.82
N ALA A 198 -10.96 -12.29 -15.19
CA ALA A 198 -11.30 -12.71 -16.55
C ALA A 198 -11.00 -11.59 -17.57
N PHE A 199 -11.35 -10.34 -17.26
CA PHE A 199 -11.03 -9.18 -18.08
C PHE A 199 -9.50 -8.99 -18.23
N LEU A 200 -8.75 -9.03 -17.14
CA LEU A 200 -7.28 -8.89 -17.16
C LEU A 200 -6.62 -9.98 -17.98
N LYS A 201 -7.07 -11.24 -17.84
CA LYS A 201 -6.60 -12.36 -18.64
C LYS A 201 -6.86 -12.15 -20.13
N SER A 202 -8.05 -11.67 -20.50
CA SER A 202 -8.38 -11.34 -21.90
C SER A 202 -7.56 -10.18 -22.46
N SER A 203 -7.03 -9.32 -21.58
CA SER A 203 -6.13 -8.21 -21.91
C SER A 203 -4.64 -8.63 -21.94
N GLY A 204 -4.34 -9.93 -21.82
CA GLY A 204 -2.98 -10.46 -21.86
C GLY A 204 -2.19 -10.34 -20.55
N ILE A 205 -2.84 -9.94 -19.44
CA ILE A 205 -2.21 -9.81 -18.14
C ILE A 205 -2.32 -11.15 -17.40
N PRO A 206 -1.19 -11.75 -16.96
CA PRO A 206 -1.20 -12.98 -16.20
C PRO A 206 -1.87 -12.77 -14.84
N VAL A 207 -2.86 -13.58 -14.52
CA VAL A 207 -3.58 -13.54 -13.25
C VAL A 207 -3.66 -14.94 -12.65
N ARG A 208 -3.61 -15.01 -11.31
CA ARG A 208 -3.87 -16.26 -10.61
C ARG A 208 -5.33 -16.65 -10.80
N GLU A 209 -5.57 -17.83 -11.38
CA GLU A 209 -6.93 -18.35 -11.53
C GLU A 209 -7.52 -18.71 -10.15
N THR A 210 -8.81 -18.40 -9.98
CA THR A 210 -9.59 -18.92 -8.85
C THR A 210 -10.00 -20.35 -9.18
N ILE A 211 -9.59 -21.28 -8.35
CA ILE A 211 -10.04 -22.68 -8.39
C ILE A 211 -11.48 -22.74 -7.88
#